data_c369af307582349f5947126b77ef8f44
#
_entry.id   c369af307582349f5947126b77ef8f44
#
_cell.length_a   1.000
_cell.length_b   1.000
_cell.length_c   1.000
_cell.angle_alpha   90.00
_cell.angle_beta   90.00
_cell.angle_gamma   90.00
#
_symmetry.space_group_name_H-M   'P 1'
#
loop_
_entity.id
_entity.type
_entity.pdbx_description
1 polymer ?
#
loop_
_entity_poly.entity_id
_entity_poly.type
_entity_poly.pdbx_seq_one_letter_code
_entity_poly.pdbx_strand_id
1 'polypeptide(L)'
;VLGESMAGISQNAKTGDLPAFGDCVGVASKALCGLTEAAAQAAYLVGISDPNSQAGQQGLVDPIQFARANQAIQMACQNLVDPASSPSQVLSAATIVAKHTSALCNACRIASSKTANPVAKRHFVQSAKEVANSTANLVKTIKTLDGDFSDDNRDKCSKATAPLISAVENLTAFASNPEFASIAAQISSEGARAQEPILVSAVTMLESSSSLIKTARSLAINPKDPPTWSSLAGHSRIVSDSIKSLITSI
;
A
#
# COMPACT_ATOMS: atom_id res chain seq x y z
N VAL A 1 -22.19 -5.34 8.56
CA VAL A 1 -21.67 -4.09 7.95
C VAL A 1 -21.87 -4.08 6.44
N LEU A 2 -21.28 -5.05 5.68
CA LEU A 2 -21.41 -5.02 4.21
C LEU A 2 -22.86 -5.10 3.74
N GLY A 3 -23.66 -6.01 4.28
CA GLY A 3 -25.08 -6.15 3.93
C GLY A 3 -25.90 -4.89 4.23
N GLU A 4 -25.66 -4.27 5.35
CA GLU A 4 -26.30 -2.99 5.73
C GLU A 4 -25.90 -1.85 4.80
N SER A 5 -24.60 -1.78 4.44
CA SER A 5 -24.09 -0.79 3.51
C SER A 5 -24.67 -0.97 2.11
N MET A 6 -24.80 -2.20 1.64
CA MET A 6 -25.41 -2.51 0.34
C MET A 6 -26.92 -2.17 0.33
N ALA A 7 -27.64 -2.45 1.42
CA ALA A 7 -29.03 -2.02 1.57
C ALA A 7 -29.14 -0.49 1.57
N GLY A 8 -28.26 0.20 2.27
CA GLY A 8 -28.19 1.66 2.26
C GLY A 8 -27.88 2.24 0.89
N ILE A 9 -26.96 1.64 0.12
CA ILE A 9 -26.66 2.02 -1.27
C ILE A 9 -27.94 1.94 -2.12
N SER A 10 -28.66 0.83 -2.04
CA SER A 10 -29.90 0.63 -2.80
C SER A 10 -30.98 1.63 -2.40
N GLN A 11 -31.18 1.84 -1.11
CA GLN A 11 -32.18 2.77 -0.57
C GLN A 11 -31.87 4.21 -0.98
N ASN A 12 -30.63 4.66 -0.79
CA ASN A 12 -30.23 6.03 -1.11
C ASN A 12 -30.19 6.30 -2.61
N ALA A 13 -29.91 5.29 -3.43
CA ALA A 13 -30.03 5.39 -4.88
C ALA A 13 -31.48 5.63 -5.32
N LYS A 14 -32.43 4.94 -4.70
CA LYS A 14 -33.88 5.10 -4.99
C LYS A 14 -34.42 6.46 -4.55
N THR A 15 -33.94 6.99 -3.42
CA THR A 15 -34.35 8.30 -2.90
C THR A 15 -33.60 9.47 -3.52
N GLY A 16 -32.50 9.23 -4.20
CA GLY A 16 -31.65 10.27 -4.81
C GLY A 16 -30.80 11.05 -3.81
N ASP A 17 -30.62 10.54 -2.60
CA ASP A 17 -29.75 11.13 -1.57
C ASP A 17 -28.28 10.81 -1.86
N LEU A 18 -27.64 11.67 -2.65
CA LEU A 18 -26.27 11.48 -3.12
C LEU A 18 -25.21 11.49 -2.00
N PRO A 19 -25.25 12.39 -0.98
CA PRO A 19 -24.30 12.35 0.13
C PRO A 19 -24.38 11.04 0.91
N ALA A 20 -25.57 10.60 1.29
CA ALA A 20 -25.79 9.33 2.01
C ALA A 20 -25.41 8.12 1.14
N PHE A 21 -25.66 8.18 -0.16
CA PHE A 21 -25.22 7.18 -1.13
C PHE A 21 -23.69 7.03 -1.12
N GLY A 22 -22.97 8.14 -1.21
CA GLY A 22 -21.51 8.17 -1.18
C GLY A 22 -20.93 7.62 0.12
N ASP A 23 -21.53 7.94 1.26
CA ASP A 23 -21.12 7.41 2.57
C ASP A 23 -21.29 5.90 2.64
N CYS A 24 -22.42 5.36 2.17
CA CYS A 24 -22.66 3.93 2.11
C CYS A 24 -21.69 3.21 1.17
N VAL A 25 -21.34 3.78 0.04
CA VAL A 25 -20.32 3.25 -0.89
C VAL A 25 -18.95 3.19 -0.20
N GLY A 26 -18.57 4.22 0.53
CA GLY A 26 -17.32 4.26 1.31
C GLY A 26 -17.24 3.16 2.36
N VAL A 27 -18.30 2.95 3.12
CA VAL A 27 -18.38 1.88 4.13
C VAL A 27 -18.37 0.51 3.47
N ALA A 28 -19.11 0.32 2.38
CA ALA A 28 -19.12 -0.93 1.63
C ALA A 28 -17.75 -1.27 1.06
N SER A 29 -17.02 -0.29 0.52
CA SER A 29 -15.67 -0.49 -0.03
C SER A 29 -14.69 -0.96 1.04
N LYS A 30 -14.72 -0.36 2.24
CA LYS A 30 -13.91 -0.82 3.38
C LYS A 30 -14.25 -2.24 3.81
N ALA A 31 -15.54 -2.56 3.89
CA ALA A 31 -16.00 -3.90 4.25
C ALA A 31 -15.58 -4.94 3.22
N LEU A 32 -15.65 -4.62 1.92
CA LEU A 32 -15.18 -5.48 0.84
C LEU A 32 -13.67 -5.74 0.92
N CYS A 33 -12.87 -4.72 1.20
CA CYS A 33 -11.44 -4.88 1.40
C CYS A 33 -11.14 -5.84 2.56
N GLY A 34 -11.79 -5.64 3.71
CA GLY A 34 -11.63 -6.50 4.88
C GLY A 34 -12.05 -7.95 4.63
N LEU A 35 -13.15 -8.16 3.94
CA LEU A 35 -13.61 -9.51 3.56
C LEU A 35 -12.68 -10.17 2.55
N THR A 36 -12.14 -9.43 1.60
CA THR A 36 -11.18 -9.93 0.61
C THR A 36 -9.88 -10.35 1.29
N GLU A 37 -9.36 -9.53 2.20
CA GLU A 37 -8.17 -9.88 2.99
C GLU A 37 -8.41 -11.13 3.85
N ALA A 38 -9.55 -11.22 4.51
CA ALA A 38 -9.92 -12.40 5.31
C ALA A 38 -10.06 -13.66 4.44
N ALA A 39 -10.66 -13.54 3.26
CA ALA A 39 -10.78 -14.64 2.30
C ALA A 39 -9.42 -15.10 1.80
N ALA A 40 -8.52 -14.18 1.47
CA ALA A 40 -7.15 -14.49 1.05
C ALA A 40 -6.38 -15.21 2.15
N GLN A 41 -6.49 -14.75 3.40
CA GLN A 41 -5.87 -15.38 4.56
C GLN A 41 -6.42 -16.80 4.79
N ALA A 42 -7.73 -16.98 4.71
CA ALA A 42 -8.37 -18.28 4.86
C ALA A 42 -7.95 -19.25 3.74
N ALA A 43 -7.93 -18.78 2.49
CA ALA A 43 -7.47 -19.59 1.36
C ALA A 43 -6.00 -20.00 1.51
N TYR A 44 -5.14 -19.09 1.97
CA TYR A 44 -3.75 -19.39 2.25
C TYR A 44 -3.62 -20.51 3.31
N LEU A 45 -4.30 -20.34 4.45
CA LEU A 45 -4.25 -21.34 5.55
C LEU A 45 -4.78 -22.70 5.13
N VAL A 46 -5.86 -22.74 4.37
CA VAL A 46 -6.39 -23.98 3.82
C VAL A 46 -5.40 -24.63 2.84
N GLY A 47 -4.80 -23.85 1.95
CA GLY A 47 -3.82 -24.34 0.98
C GLY A 47 -2.58 -24.93 1.63
N ILE A 48 -2.02 -24.30 2.65
CA ILE A 48 -0.81 -24.77 3.34
C ILE A 48 -1.09 -25.89 4.36
N SER A 49 -2.35 -26.17 4.70
CA SER A 49 -2.70 -27.26 5.60
C SER A 49 -2.51 -28.66 4.97
N ASP A 50 -2.43 -28.73 3.64
CA ASP A 50 -2.10 -29.97 2.96
C ASP A 50 -0.62 -30.33 3.19
N PRO A 51 -0.30 -31.61 3.55
CA PRO A 51 1.07 -32.03 3.85
C PRO A 51 2.05 -31.87 2.67
N ASN A 52 1.55 -31.86 1.43
CA ASN A 52 2.37 -31.71 0.23
C ASN A 52 2.60 -30.24 -0.15
N SER A 53 1.96 -29.32 0.53
CA SER A 53 2.18 -27.87 0.37
C SER A 53 3.34 -27.40 1.21
N GLN A 54 3.99 -26.34 0.77
CA GLN A 54 5.03 -25.65 1.52
C GLN A 54 4.58 -24.20 1.82
N ALA A 55 4.62 -23.84 3.10
CA ALA A 55 4.32 -22.48 3.52
C ALA A 55 5.33 -21.49 2.96
N GLY A 56 4.86 -20.31 2.59
CA GLY A 56 5.73 -19.21 2.21
C GLY A 56 6.39 -18.55 3.43
N GLN A 57 7.41 -17.76 3.16
CA GLN A 57 8.05 -16.89 4.14
C GLN A 57 7.75 -15.44 3.80
N GLN A 58 7.24 -14.69 4.77
CA GLN A 58 7.06 -13.25 4.60
C GLN A 58 8.42 -12.57 4.58
N GLY A 59 8.64 -11.69 3.60
CA GLY A 59 9.86 -10.89 3.53
C GLY A 59 9.97 -9.92 4.70
N LEU A 60 11.20 -9.67 5.15
CA LEU A 60 11.48 -8.71 6.21
C LEU A 60 11.33 -7.27 5.72
N VAL A 61 11.68 -7.02 4.47
CA VAL A 61 11.61 -5.73 3.78
C VAL A 61 11.07 -5.92 2.37
N ASP A 62 10.52 -4.83 1.80
CA ASP A 62 10.18 -4.75 0.38
C ASP A 62 11.36 -4.12 -0.40
N PRO A 63 12.16 -4.89 -1.16
CA PRO A 63 13.30 -4.36 -1.90
C PRO A 63 12.91 -3.31 -2.93
N ILE A 64 11.69 -3.40 -3.48
CA ILE A 64 11.17 -2.45 -4.47
C ILE A 64 10.94 -1.09 -3.81
N GLN A 65 10.41 -1.07 -2.59
CA GLN A 65 10.23 0.16 -1.81
C GLN A 65 11.58 0.87 -1.57
N PHE A 66 12.60 0.11 -1.17
CA PHE A 66 13.95 0.65 -0.95
C PHE A 66 14.57 1.18 -2.24
N ALA A 67 14.45 0.44 -3.34
CA ALA A 67 14.98 0.87 -4.65
C ALA A 67 14.30 2.14 -5.16
N ARG A 68 12.99 2.23 -5.03
CA ARG A 68 12.22 3.44 -5.44
C ARG A 68 12.58 4.65 -4.59
N ALA A 69 12.71 4.47 -3.27
CA ALA A 69 13.11 5.54 -2.36
C ALA A 69 14.54 6.01 -2.67
N ASN A 70 15.46 5.09 -2.91
CA ASN A 70 16.83 5.41 -3.33
C ASN A 70 16.83 6.24 -4.62
N GLN A 71 16.12 5.81 -5.64
CA GLN A 71 16.01 6.53 -6.90
C GLN A 71 15.44 7.94 -6.73
N ALA A 72 14.35 8.06 -5.98
CA ALA A 72 13.70 9.35 -5.71
C ALA A 72 14.63 10.31 -4.96
N ILE A 73 15.36 9.83 -3.96
CA ILE A 73 16.33 10.62 -3.20
C ILE A 73 17.50 11.07 -4.09
N GLN A 74 18.03 10.19 -4.93
CA GLN A 74 19.10 10.54 -5.84
C GLN A 74 18.67 11.59 -6.87
N MET A 75 17.48 11.46 -7.43
CA MET A 75 16.93 12.47 -8.36
C MET A 75 16.71 13.82 -7.67
N ALA A 76 16.20 13.83 -6.45
CA ALA A 76 16.05 15.05 -5.67
C ALA A 76 17.40 15.70 -5.36
N CYS A 77 18.41 14.90 -5.01
CA CYS A 77 19.76 15.38 -4.77
C CYS A 77 20.42 15.96 -6.03
N GLN A 78 20.13 15.42 -7.20
CA GLN A 78 20.58 16.02 -8.47
C GLN A 78 20.05 17.44 -8.66
N ASN A 79 18.80 17.71 -8.30
CA ASN A 79 18.24 19.04 -8.32
C ASN A 79 18.93 19.97 -7.31
N LEU A 80 19.35 19.45 -6.16
CA LEU A 80 20.06 20.23 -5.13
C LEU A 80 21.49 20.58 -5.53
N VAL A 81 22.16 19.78 -6.35
CA VAL A 81 23.52 20.06 -6.84
C VAL A 81 23.53 20.84 -8.15
N ASP A 82 22.41 20.92 -8.85
CA ASP A 82 22.31 21.65 -10.12
C ASP A 82 22.35 23.16 -9.86
N PRO A 83 23.36 23.88 -10.38
CA PRO A 83 23.47 25.32 -10.19
C PRO A 83 22.34 26.12 -10.87
N ALA A 84 21.61 25.51 -11.81
CA ALA A 84 20.48 26.12 -12.49
C ALA A 84 19.16 25.98 -11.73
N SER A 85 19.11 25.24 -10.62
CA SER A 85 17.90 25.02 -9.83
C SER A 85 17.40 26.32 -9.17
N SER A 86 16.10 26.55 -9.31
CA SER A 86 15.41 27.68 -8.65
C SER A 86 15.16 27.40 -7.17
N PRO A 87 14.89 28.43 -6.33
CA PRO A 87 14.50 28.21 -4.93
C PRO A 87 13.32 27.27 -4.76
N SER A 88 12.31 27.33 -5.62
CA SER A 88 11.15 26.43 -5.57
C SER A 88 11.51 24.99 -5.87
N GLN A 89 12.44 24.74 -6.79
CA GLN A 89 12.96 23.40 -7.10
C GLN A 89 13.75 22.83 -5.91
N VAL A 90 14.52 23.65 -5.23
CA VAL A 90 15.27 23.25 -4.02
C VAL A 90 14.31 22.85 -2.90
N LEU A 91 13.26 23.63 -2.64
CA LEU A 91 12.24 23.29 -1.63
C LEU A 91 11.47 22.02 -2.00
N SER A 92 11.14 21.86 -3.26
CA SER A 92 10.49 20.65 -3.77
C SER A 92 11.37 19.41 -3.56
N ALA A 93 12.64 19.51 -3.87
CA ALA A 93 13.63 18.45 -3.64
C ALA A 93 13.75 18.13 -2.15
N ALA A 94 13.76 19.12 -1.27
CA ALA A 94 13.78 18.93 0.18
C ALA A 94 12.57 18.14 0.67
N THR A 95 11.39 18.42 0.15
CA THR A 95 10.15 17.70 0.48
C THR A 95 10.22 16.23 0.06
N ILE A 96 10.74 15.96 -1.14
CA ILE A 96 10.92 14.58 -1.65
C ILE A 96 11.91 13.82 -0.78
N VAL A 97 13.05 14.42 -0.44
CA VAL A 97 14.05 13.82 0.45
C VAL A 97 13.44 13.49 1.81
N ALA A 98 12.75 14.43 2.43
CA ALA A 98 12.12 14.24 3.74
C ALA A 98 11.10 13.09 3.72
N LYS A 99 10.25 13.04 2.70
CA LYS A 99 9.24 11.98 2.53
C LYS A 99 9.87 10.60 2.42
N HIS A 100 10.82 10.43 1.53
CA HIS A 100 11.41 9.12 1.25
C HIS A 100 12.37 8.66 2.34
N THR A 101 13.12 9.56 2.96
CA THR A 101 14.00 9.20 4.10
C THR A 101 13.18 8.81 5.33
N SER A 102 12.07 9.48 5.61
CA SER A 102 11.14 9.08 6.67
C SER A 102 10.56 7.69 6.42
N ALA A 103 10.17 7.38 5.20
CA ALA A 103 9.68 6.07 4.82
C ALA A 103 10.74 4.98 5.00
N LEU A 104 12.00 5.24 4.61
CA LEU A 104 13.11 4.32 4.81
C LEU A 104 13.42 4.07 6.28
N CYS A 105 13.46 5.11 7.10
CA CYS A 105 13.67 4.99 8.53
C CYS A 105 12.56 4.18 9.21
N ASN A 106 11.30 4.40 8.81
CA ASN A 106 10.18 3.61 9.32
C ASN A 106 10.27 2.13 8.89
N ALA A 107 10.63 1.87 7.64
CA ALA A 107 10.84 0.51 7.14
C ALA A 107 11.96 -0.21 7.91
N CYS A 108 13.06 0.48 8.20
CA CYS A 108 14.15 -0.05 9.05
C CYS A 108 13.69 -0.35 10.47
N ARG A 109 12.89 0.51 11.07
CA ARG A 109 12.33 0.31 12.40
C ARG A 109 11.44 -0.94 12.44
N ILE A 110 10.59 -1.11 11.46
CA ILE A 110 9.72 -2.29 11.34
C ILE A 110 10.57 -3.55 11.14
N ALA A 111 11.53 -3.52 10.23
CA ALA A 111 12.44 -4.65 9.98
C ALA A 111 13.23 -5.04 11.24
N SER A 112 13.76 -4.07 11.96
CA SER A 112 14.51 -4.32 13.20
C SER A 112 13.64 -4.93 14.31
N SER A 113 12.35 -4.60 14.35
CA SER A 113 11.41 -5.17 15.32
C SER A 113 10.97 -6.59 14.97
N LYS A 114 10.96 -6.94 13.68
CA LYS A 114 10.50 -8.25 13.18
C LYS A 114 11.60 -9.30 13.10
N THR A 115 12.84 -8.90 12.87
CA THR A 115 13.93 -9.86 12.70
C THR A 115 14.36 -10.48 14.03
N ALA A 116 14.60 -11.81 14.02
CA ALA A 116 15.20 -12.53 15.12
C ALA A 116 16.75 -12.47 15.10
N ASN A 117 17.35 -12.04 13.96
CA ASN A 117 18.80 -11.96 13.80
C ASN A 117 19.34 -10.68 14.44
N PRO A 118 20.15 -10.78 15.53
CA PRO A 118 20.65 -9.58 16.23
C PRO A 118 21.60 -8.72 15.38
N VAL A 119 22.32 -9.32 14.44
CA VAL A 119 23.20 -8.58 13.52
C VAL A 119 22.38 -7.75 12.54
N ALA A 120 21.38 -8.34 11.93
CA ALA A 120 20.44 -7.63 11.03
C ALA A 120 19.72 -6.52 11.78
N LYS A 121 19.24 -6.78 12.98
CA LYS A 121 18.56 -5.78 13.82
C LYS A 121 19.45 -4.56 14.06
N ARG A 122 20.69 -4.76 14.45
CA ARG A 122 21.66 -3.67 14.67
C ARG A 122 21.96 -2.92 13.40
N HIS A 123 22.09 -3.63 12.29
CA HIS A 123 22.38 -3.02 10.99
C HIS A 123 21.24 -2.10 10.52
N PHE A 124 19.98 -2.54 10.64
CA PHE A 124 18.83 -1.70 10.31
C PHE A 124 18.73 -0.47 11.20
N VAL A 125 18.96 -0.62 12.50
CA VAL A 125 18.97 0.51 13.44
C VAL A 125 20.07 1.52 13.10
N GLN A 126 21.28 1.02 12.85
CA GLN A 126 22.43 1.88 12.51
C GLN A 126 22.20 2.60 11.17
N SER A 127 21.72 1.89 10.14
CA SER A 127 21.39 2.47 8.84
C SER A 127 20.33 3.56 8.93
N ALA A 128 19.29 3.34 9.74
CA ALA A 128 18.26 4.35 10.00
C ALA A 128 18.85 5.62 10.65
N LYS A 129 19.77 5.46 11.60
CA LYS A 129 20.45 6.59 12.24
C LYS A 129 21.32 7.37 11.25
N GLU A 130 22.06 6.67 10.40
CA GLU A 130 22.91 7.29 9.38
C GLU A 130 22.09 8.08 8.36
N VAL A 131 21.00 7.49 7.87
CA VAL A 131 20.06 8.17 6.96
C VAL A 131 19.43 9.39 7.65
N ALA A 132 18.97 9.25 8.89
CA ALA A 132 18.35 10.35 9.63
C ALA A 132 19.33 11.50 9.89
N ASN A 133 20.55 11.20 10.29
CA ASN A 133 21.58 12.21 10.56
C ASN A 133 22.00 12.93 9.27
N SER A 134 22.21 12.20 8.18
CA SER A 134 22.56 12.78 6.88
C SER A 134 21.43 13.64 6.33
N THR A 135 20.18 13.23 6.53
CA THR A 135 18.99 14.00 6.16
C THR A 135 18.90 15.29 6.97
N ALA A 136 19.11 15.22 8.28
CA ALA A 136 19.09 16.40 9.16
C ALA A 136 20.15 17.42 8.75
N ASN A 137 21.36 16.97 8.45
CA ASN A 137 22.44 17.83 7.97
C ASN A 137 22.09 18.49 6.62
N LEU A 138 21.54 17.73 5.68
CA LEU A 138 21.12 18.25 4.38
C LEU A 138 19.99 19.28 4.54
N VAL A 139 18.96 18.98 5.33
CA VAL A 139 17.85 19.90 5.59
C VAL A 139 18.35 21.20 6.23
N LYS A 140 19.33 21.13 7.12
CA LYS A 140 19.97 22.31 7.71
C LYS A 140 20.64 23.19 6.65
N THR A 141 21.38 22.58 5.71
CA THR A 141 22.00 23.34 4.60
C THR A 141 20.95 23.92 3.65
N ILE A 142 19.85 23.21 3.40
CA ILE A 142 18.73 23.72 2.58
C ILE A 142 18.06 24.92 3.24
N LYS A 143 17.84 24.90 4.55
CA LYS A 143 17.29 26.05 5.28
C LYS A 143 18.21 27.27 5.20
N THR A 144 19.52 27.06 5.31
CA THR A 144 20.51 28.13 5.15
C THR A 144 20.47 28.70 3.74
N LEU A 145 20.37 27.85 2.73
CA LEU A 145 20.27 28.24 1.32
C LEU A 145 18.96 29.02 1.04
N ASP A 146 17.84 28.62 1.65
CA ASP A 146 16.56 29.30 1.50
C ASP A 146 16.60 30.73 2.07
N GLY A 147 17.34 30.93 3.16
CA GLY A 147 17.57 32.28 3.75
C GLY A 147 18.55 33.15 2.97
N ASP A 148 19.53 32.57 2.33
CA ASP A 148 20.55 33.25 1.51
C ASP A 148 20.95 32.33 0.34
N PHE A 149 20.38 32.61 -0.83
CA PHE A 149 20.57 31.81 -2.04
C PHE A 149 21.88 32.17 -2.76
N SER A 150 23.01 31.99 -2.06
CA SER A 150 24.36 32.24 -2.53
C SER A 150 25.03 30.98 -3.09
N ASP A 151 26.09 31.18 -3.89
CA ASP A 151 26.89 30.08 -4.43
C ASP A 151 27.60 29.27 -3.32
N ASP A 152 28.05 29.95 -2.25
CA ASP A 152 28.67 29.28 -1.09
C ASP A 152 27.68 28.36 -0.39
N ASN A 153 26.44 28.81 -0.16
CA ASN A 153 25.39 28.00 0.43
C ASN A 153 24.92 26.87 -0.50
N ARG A 154 24.92 27.09 -1.82
CA ARG A 154 24.68 26.02 -2.82
C ARG A 154 25.76 24.95 -2.75
N ASP A 155 27.03 25.32 -2.64
CA ASP A 155 28.14 24.38 -2.50
C ASP A 155 28.03 23.56 -1.21
N LYS A 156 27.69 24.17 -0.10
CA LYS A 156 27.44 23.47 1.17
C LYS A 156 26.30 22.46 1.07
N CYS A 157 25.20 22.84 0.42
CA CYS A 157 24.06 21.98 0.17
C CYS A 157 24.45 20.79 -0.74
N SER A 158 25.17 21.08 -1.82
CA SER A 158 25.69 20.05 -2.73
C SER A 158 26.58 19.03 -2.02
N LYS A 159 27.50 19.48 -1.19
CA LYS A 159 28.38 18.60 -0.39
C LYS A 159 27.62 17.77 0.63
N ALA A 160 26.52 18.28 1.17
CA ALA A 160 25.69 17.55 2.14
C ALA A 160 24.86 16.42 1.52
N THR A 161 24.70 16.39 0.19
CA THR A 161 23.98 15.29 -0.49
C THR A 161 24.75 13.98 -0.50
N ALA A 162 26.09 14.02 -0.60
CA ALA A 162 26.92 12.84 -0.74
C ALA A 162 26.81 11.84 0.44
N PRO A 163 26.86 12.26 1.72
CA PRO A 163 26.64 11.34 2.84
C PRO A 163 25.28 10.69 2.84
N LEU A 164 24.23 11.42 2.46
CA LEU A 164 22.87 10.87 2.37
C LEU A 164 22.76 9.84 1.27
N ILE A 165 23.26 10.11 0.08
CA ILE A 165 23.26 9.17 -1.05
C ILE A 165 24.00 7.91 -0.67
N SER A 166 25.19 8.02 -0.07
CA SER A 166 25.97 6.87 0.40
C SER A 166 25.22 6.04 1.43
N ALA A 167 24.59 6.69 2.42
CA ALA A 167 23.82 5.99 3.46
C ALA A 167 22.60 5.23 2.87
N VAL A 168 21.90 5.85 1.93
CA VAL A 168 20.73 5.25 1.27
C VAL A 168 21.13 4.11 0.33
N GLU A 169 22.24 4.24 -0.41
CA GLU A 169 22.76 3.18 -1.26
C GLU A 169 23.21 1.96 -0.45
N ASN A 170 23.92 2.18 0.64
CA ASN A 170 24.36 1.10 1.55
C ASN A 170 23.15 0.39 2.17
N LEU A 171 22.15 1.13 2.59
CA LEU A 171 20.91 0.55 3.13
C LEU A 171 20.17 -0.25 2.06
N THR A 172 20.05 0.27 0.86
CA THR A 172 19.38 -0.42 -0.27
C THR A 172 20.08 -1.71 -0.63
N ALA A 173 21.40 -1.71 -0.68
CA ALA A 173 22.21 -2.90 -0.92
C ALA A 173 22.02 -3.96 0.18
N PHE A 174 22.02 -3.54 1.43
CA PHE A 174 21.75 -4.44 2.56
C PHE A 174 20.34 -5.03 2.53
N ALA A 175 19.33 -4.20 2.27
CA ALA A 175 17.93 -4.62 2.17
C ALA A 175 17.68 -5.60 1.00
N SER A 176 18.56 -5.63 0.01
CA SER A 176 18.48 -6.55 -1.15
C SER A 176 19.01 -7.95 -0.83
N ASN A 177 19.48 -8.20 0.38
CA ASN A 177 19.98 -9.52 0.76
C ASN A 177 18.87 -10.58 0.60
N PRO A 178 19.15 -11.72 -0.10
CA PRO A 178 18.19 -12.81 -0.26
C PRO A 178 17.62 -13.35 1.05
N GLU A 179 18.34 -13.27 2.15
CA GLU A 179 17.88 -13.65 3.49
C GLU A 179 16.59 -12.90 3.92
N PHE A 180 16.40 -11.68 3.42
CA PHE A 180 15.25 -10.84 3.76
C PHE A 180 14.12 -10.94 2.73
N ALA A 181 14.31 -11.72 1.66
CA ALA A 181 13.33 -11.85 0.60
C ALA A 181 12.11 -12.67 1.06
N SER A 182 10.95 -12.34 0.51
CA SER A 182 9.78 -13.19 0.64
C SER A 182 9.94 -14.46 -0.18
N ILE A 183 9.45 -15.57 0.34
CA ILE A 183 9.39 -16.86 -0.36
C ILE A 183 7.92 -17.16 -0.58
N ALA A 184 7.51 -17.34 -1.85
CA ALA A 184 6.14 -17.70 -2.18
C ALA A 184 5.81 -19.10 -1.67
N ALA A 185 4.59 -19.27 -1.15
CA ALA A 185 4.10 -20.60 -0.79
C ALA A 185 3.97 -21.47 -2.03
N GLN A 186 4.27 -22.76 -1.90
CA GLN A 186 4.02 -23.75 -2.92
C GLN A 186 2.81 -24.58 -2.50
N ILE A 187 1.70 -24.38 -3.20
CA ILE A 187 0.43 -25.05 -2.88
C ILE A 187 0.30 -26.31 -3.74
N SER A 188 0.04 -27.44 -3.09
CA SER A 188 -0.24 -28.72 -3.76
C SER A 188 -1.54 -28.67 -4.56
N SER A 189 -1.75 -29.64 -5.45
CA SER A 189 -3.01 -29.75 -6.22
C SER A 189 -4.23 -29.90 -5.31
N GLU A 190 -4.09 -30.69 -4.24
CA GLU A 190 -5.14 -30.90 -3.24
C GLU A 190 -5.41 -29.62 -2.45
N GLY A 191 -4.35 -28.92 -2.03
CA GLY A 191 -4.47 -27.62 -1.38
C GLY A 191 -5.16 -26.59 -2.27
N ALA A 192 -4.82 -26.54 -3.56
CA ALA A 192 -5.46 -25.66 -4.53
C ALA A 192 -6.94 -25.97 -4.71
N ARG A 193 -7.33 -27.24 -4.75
CA ARG A 193 -8.75 -27.65 -4.79
C ARG A 193 -9.50 -27.22 -3.55
N ALA A 194 -8.88 -27.33 -2.38
CA ALA A 194 -9.48 -26.89 -1.13
C ALA A 194 -9.65 -25.36 -1.06
N GLN A 195 -8.79 -24.59 -1.71
CA GLN A 195 -8.89 -23.13 -1.81
C GLN A 195 -10.01 -22.67 -2.76
N GLU A 196 -10.33 -23.44 -3.78
CA GLU A 196 -11.21 -23.03 -4.87
C GLU A 196 -12.57 -22.50 -4.41
N PRO A 197 -13.32 -23.14 -3.50
CA PRO A 197 -14.61 -22.60 -3.03
C PRO A 197 -14.49 -21.22 -2.40
N ILE A 198 -13.43 -20.97 -1.63
CA ILE A 198 -13.19 -19.68 -0.98
C ILE A 198 -12.89 -18.61 -2.03
N LEU A 199 -12.00 -18.91 -2.98
CA LEU A 199 -11.58 -17.99 -4.03
C LEU A 199 -12.74 -17.65 -4.98
N VAL A 200 -13.51 -18.64 -5.41
CA VAL A 200 -14.69 -18.44 -6.29
C VAL A 200 -15.73 -17.57 -5.59
N SER A 201 -16.05 -17.87 -4.33
CA SER A 201 -17.01 -17.07 -3.55
C SER A 201 -16.55 -15.62 -3.35
N ALA A 202 -15.25 -15.41 -3.11
CA ALA A 202 -14.68 -14.08 -2.97
C ALA A 202 -14.73 -13.28 -4.28
N VAL A 203 -14.41 -13.88 -5.41
CA VAL A 203 -14.49 -13.26 -6.74
C VAL A 203 -15.95 -12.90 -7.06
N THR A 204 -16.89 -13.81 -6.85
CA THR A 204 -18.32 -13.56 -7.06
C THR A 204 -18.83 -12.42 -6.18
N MET A 205 -18.41 -12.37 -4.93
CA MET A 205 -18.73 -11.26 -4.01
C MET A 205 -18.24 -9.92 -4.55
N LEU A 206 -16.99 -9.85 -5.02
CA LEU A 206 -16.40 -8.62 -5.55
C LEU A 206 -17.07 -8.18 -6.85
N GLU A 207 -17.29 -9.09 -7.78
CA GLU A 207 -17.92 -8.79 -9.07
C GLU A 207 -19.37 -8.36 -8.90
N SER A 208 -20.14 -9.07 -8.08
CA SER A 208 -21.54 -8.72 -7.82
C SER A 208 -21.68 -7.42 -7.03
N SER A 209 -20.80 -7.15 -6.08
CA SER A 209 -20.76 -5.90 -5.34
C SER A 209 -20.42 -4.71 -6.25
N SER A 210 -19.46 -4.89 -7.16
CA SER A 210 -19.10 -3.87 -8.17
C SER A 210 -20.29 -3.59 -9.10
N SER A 211 -20.99 -4.63 -9.54
CA SER A 211 -22.17 -4.51 -10.40
C SER A 211 -23.32 -3.80 -9.68
N LEU A 212 -23.56 -4.13 -8.41
CA LEU A 212 -24.54 -3.45 -7.56
C LEU A 212 -24.24 -1.95 -7.45
N ILE A 213 -23.01 -1.58 -7.15
CA ILE A 213 -22.62 -0.18 -6.99
C ILE A 213 -22.76 0.59 -8.30
N LYS A 214 -22.34 0.01 -9.42
CA LYS A 214 -22.51 0.61 -10.76
C LYS A 214 -23.98 0.82 -11.11
N THR A 215 -24.82 -0.18 -10.88
CA THR A 215 -26.27 -0.12 -11.14
C THR A 215 -26.94 0.91 -10.23
N ALA A 216 -26.59 0.93 -8.95
CA ALA A 216 -27.11 1.90 -8.00
C ALA A 216 -26.70 3.34 -8.36
N ARG A 217 -25.48 3.53 -8.86
CA ARG A 217 -25.01 4.83 -9.34
C ARG A 217 -25.84 5.33 -10.53
N SER A 218 -26.14 4.46 -11.48
CA SER A 218 -27.01 4.78 -12.61
C SER A 218 -28.42 5.14 -12.14
N LEU A 219 -28.97 4.41 -11.17
CA LEU A 219 -30.28 4.68 -10.58
C LEU A 219 -30.30 6.02 -9.82
N ALA A 220 -29.24 6.35 -9.09
CA ALA A 220 -29.11 7.62 -8.37
C ALA A 220 -29.15 8.83 -9.32
N ILE A 221 -28.61 8.67 -10.54
CA ILE A 221 -28.65 9.69 -11.60
C ILE A 221 -30.06 9.77 -12.21
N ASN A 222 -30.73 8.63 -12.41
CA ASN A 222 -32.08 8.55 -12.98
C ASN A 222 -32.99 7.62 -12.12
N PRO A 223 -33.61 8.12 -11.03
CA PRO A 223 -34.37 7.29 -10.08
C PRO A 223 -35.64 6.65 -10.64
N LYS A 224 -36.09 7.04 -11.85
CA LYS A 224 -37.34 6.59 -12.45
C LYS A 224 -37.16 5.52 -13.53
N ASP A 225 -36.05 4.80 -13.54
CA ASP A 225 -35.78 3.75 -14.54
C ASP A 225 -36.15 2.35 -13.98
N PRO A 226 -37.34 1.77 -14.34
CA PRO A 226 -37.77 0.46 -13.83
C PRO A 226 -36.81 -0.71 -14.14
N PRO A 227 -36.19 -0.82 -15.35
CA PRO A 227 -35.22 -1.87 -15.62
C PRO A 227 -34.01 -1.82 -14.69
N THR A 228 -33.52 -0.63 -14.32
CA THR A 228 -32.42 -0.45 -13.40
C THR A 228 -32.79 -0.92 -11.99
N TRP A 229 -34.02 -0.70 -11.54
CA TRP A 229 -34.49 -1.20 -10.24
C TRP A 229 -34.49 -2.72 -10.17
N SER A 230 -34.93 -3.40 -11.24
CA SER A 230 -34.91 -4.87 -11.32
C SER A 230 -33.48 -5.41 -11.31
N SER A 231 -32.55 -4.78 -12.05
CA SER A 231 -31.14 -5.13 -12.06
C SER A 231 -30.50 -4.95 -10.67
N LEU A 232 -30.82 -3.86 -9.98
CA LEU A 232 -30.34 -3.58 -8.64
C LEU A 232 -30.77 -4.66 -7.64
N ALA A 233 -32.04 -5.08 -7.66
CA ALA A 233 -32.55 -6.15 -6.81
C ALA A 233 -31.85 -7.50 -7.12
N GLY A 234 -31.60 -7.80 -8.40
CA GLY A 234 -30.87 -8.99 -8.82
C GLY A 234 -29.42 -9.00 -8.31
N HIS A 235 -28.70 -7.90 -8.46
CA HIS A 235 -27.32 -7.76 -7.96
C HIS A 235 -27.26 -7.84 -6.44
N SER A 236 -28.22 -7.25 -5.72
CA SER A 236 -28.30 -7.32 -4.25
C SER A 236 -28.43 -8.76 -3.76
N ARG A 237 -29.25 -9.57 -4.44
CA ARG A 237 -29.42 -11.00 -4.14
C ARG A 237 -28.11 -11.78 -4.36
N ILE A 238 -27.44 -11.55 -5.47
CA ILE A 238 -26.17 -12.22 -5.78
C ILE A 238 -25.10 -11.88 -4.76
N VAL A 239 -25.00 -10.61 -4.33
CA VAL A 239 -24.08 -10.20 -3.25
C VAL A 239 -24.37 -10.95 -1.96
N SER A 240 -25.63 -11.01 -1.53
CA SER A 240 -26.02 -11.74 -0.32
C SER A 240 -25.69 -13.22 -0.39
N ASP A 241 -25.97 -13.86 -1.51
CA ASP A 241 -25.69 -15.28 -1.72
C ASP A 241 -24.19 -15.56 -1.77
N SER A 242 -23.40 -14.71 -2.40
CA SER A 242 -21.94 -14.85 -2.46
C SER A 242 -21.29 -14.69 -1.09
N ILE A 243 -21.77 -13.77 -0.25
CA ILE A 243 -21.30 -13.60 1.13
C ILE A 243 -21.61 -14.86 1.96
N LYS A 244 -22.82 -15.41 1.85
CA LYS A 244 -23.19 -16.66 2.53
C LYS A 244 -22.31 -17.82 2.08
N SER A 245 -22.07 -17.96 0.78
CA SER A 245 -21.18 -18.98 0.22
C SER A 245 -19.75 -18.82 0.73
N LEU A 246 -19.24 -17.60 0.80
CA LEU A 246 -17.91 -17.31 1.34
C LEU A 246 -17.80 -17.74 2.81
N ILE A 247 -18.77 -17.37 3.65
CA ILE A 247 -18.80 -17.75 5.07
C ILE A 247 -18.86 -19.27 5.24
N THR A 248 -19.67 -19.96 4.42
CA THR A 248 -19.79 -21.41 4.46
C THR A 248 -18.51 -22.11 4.00
N SER A 249 -17.71 -21.48 3.13
CA SER A 249 -16.46 -22.03 2.58
C SER A 249 -15.26 -21.92 3.53
N ILE A 250 -15.36 -21.06 4.55
CA ILE A 250 -14.33 -20.84 5.56
C ILE A 250 -14.57 -21.73 6.78
#